data_db9baaef5becef0373e70ad2eab149d1
#
_entry.id   db9baaef5becef0373e70ad2eab149d1
#
_cell.length_a   1.000
_cell.length_b   1.000
_cell.length_c   1.000
_cell.angle_alpha   90.00
_cell.angle_beta   90.00
_cell.angle_gamma   90.00
#
_symmetry.space_group_name_H-M   'P 1'
#
loop_
_entity.id
_entity.type
_entity.pdbx_description
1 polymer ?
#
loop_
_entity_poly.entity_id
_entity_poly.type
_entity_poly.pdbx_seq_one_letter_code
_entity_poly.pdbx_strand_id
1 'polypeptide(L)'
;MKEFIASFIDQKELSENSQSAYFYDLDQFIESIHGKVTPTNLRIYQASIKDFKPAVQKRKLSAVNQFLYYLYQERFISEYHRLVLPKIQPAKTHDRELLDLTHFWEESTNPQGRLMALLILEMGLLPSEILQVKVEDIQLDFHVIRVGKDGQKRVLKVPEPLLDELQLFLDGIYLFDNKGKSYSRQWGFRQLEAFLIEKG
;
A
#
# COMPACT_ATOMS: atom_id res chain seq x y z
N MET A 1 8.99 0.24 28.80
CA MET A 1 7.91 0.72 27.92
C MET A 1 8.04 0.19 26.47
N LYS A 2 9.27 0.02 25.93
CA LYS A 2 9.45 -0.64 24.61
C LYS A 2 8.92 -2.08 24.57
N GLU A 3 8.99 -2.80 25.68
CA GLU A 3 8.44 -4.15 25.84
C GLU A 3 6.93 -4.26 25.56
N PHE A 4 6.18 -3.16 25.75
CA PHE A 4 4.73 -3.14 25.51
C PHE A 4 4.38 -2.93 24.04
N ILE A 5 5.32 -2.54 23.17
CA ILE A 5 5.05 -2.35 21.73
C ILE A 5 4.66 -3.69 21.09
N ALA A 6 5.41 -4.74 21.37
CA ALA A 6 5.13 -6.06 20.82
C ALA A 6 3.74 -6.54 21.21
N SER A 7 3.42 -6.54 22.51
CA SER A 7 2.10 -6.94 23.01
C SER A 7 0.95 -6.10 22.45
N PHE A 8 1.18 -4.80 22.24
CA PHE A 8 0.20 -3.92 21.61
C PHE A 8 -0.03 -4.26 20.15
N ILE A 9 1.04 -4.57 19.39
CA ILE A 9 0.95 -4.92 17.97
C ILE A 9 0.30 -6.29 17.80
N ASP A 10 0.64 -7.26 18.63
CA ASP A 10 0.11 -8.63 18.59
C ASP A 10 -1.41 -8.69 18.83
N GLN A 11 -1.96 -7.73 19.60
CA GLN A 11 -3.42 -7.61 19.80
C GLN A 11 -4.16 -7.08 18.57
N LYS A 12 -3.43 -6.68 17.52
CA LYS A 12 -4.00 -6.10 16.32
C LYS A 12 -3.80 -7.04 15.14
N GLU A 13 -4.86 -7.31 14.42
CA GLU A 13 -4.79 -8.03 13.14
C GLU A 13 -4.23 -7.12 12.03
N LEU A 14 -2.93 -6.83 12.09
CA LEU A 14 -2.24 -5.97 11.14
C LEU A 14 -1.44 -6.81 10.14
N SER A 15 -1.33 -6.31 8.90
CA SER A 15 -0.36 -6.86 7.94
C SER A 15 1.08 -6.62 8.43
N GLU A 16 2.04 -7.46 8.02
CA GLU A 16 3.46 -7.35 8.39
C GLU A 16 4.04 -5.95 8.16
N ASN A 17 3.71 -5.33 7.02
CA ASN A 17 4.13 -3.96 6.72
C ASN A 17 3.55 -2.93 7.69
N SER A 18 2.30 -3.13 8.11
CA SER A 18 1.66 -2.26 9.11
C SER A 18 2.27 -2.46 10.49
N GLN A 19 2.55 -3.71 10.89
CA GLN A 19 3.22 -4.02 12.15
C GLN A 19 4.59 -3.33 12.21
N SER A 20 5.39 -3.47 11.15
CA SER A 20 6.71 -2.82 11.05
C SER A 20 6.58 -1.30 11.15
N ALA A 21 5.63 -0.69 10.45
CA ALA A 21 5.42 0.76 10.50
C ALA A 21 5.00 1.23 11.91
N TYR A 22 4.11 0.50 12.58
CA TYR A 22 3.72 0.80 13.97
C TYR A 22 4.90 0.67 14.91
N PHE A 23 5.69 -0.41 14.78
CA PHE A 23 6.87 -0.62 15.62
C PHE A 23 7.83 0.56 15.52
N TYR A 24 8.21 0.97 14.31
CA TYR A 24 9.10 2.11 14.09
C TYR A 24 8.55 3.43 14.64
N ASP A 25 7.28 3.71 14.41
CA ASP A 25 6.66 4.94 14.89
C ASP A 25 6.61 4.99 16.42
N LEU A 26 6.30 3.88 17.07
CA LEU A 26 6.22 3.78 18.52
C LEU A 26 7.59 3.74 19.19
N ASP A 27 8.58 3.09 18.57
CA ASP A 27 9.95 3.09 19.08
C ASP A 27 10.53 4.50 19.10
N GLN A 28 10.41 5.23 17.98
CA GLN A 28 10.79 6.64 17.91
C GLN A 28 10.04 7.52 18.93
N PHE A 29 8.76 7.26 19.13
CA PHE A 29 7.97 7.97 20.14
C PHE A 29 8.54 7.75 21.54
N ILE A 30 8.75 6.50 21.94
CA ILE A 30 9.27 6.15 23.27
C ILE A 30 10.65 6.76 23.49
N GLU A 31 11.51 6.73 22.49
CA GLU A 31 12.84 7.38 22.56
C GLU A 31 12.71 8.89 22.79
N SER A 32 11.86 9.56 22.03
CA SER A 32 11.70 11.02 22.12
C SER A 32 11.12 11.48 23.47
N ILE A 33 10.33 10.65 24.14
CA ILE A 33 9.77 10.94 25.47
C ILE A 33 10.61 10.34 26.61
N HIS A 34 11.77 9.74 26.29
CA HIS A 34 12.63 9.05 27.26
C HIS A 34 11.87 8.04 28.15
N GLY A 35 10.91 7.33 27.54
CA GLY A 35 10.07 6.34 28.22
C GLY A 35 9.12 6.91 29.29
N LYS A 36 8.89 8.21 29.36
CA LYS A 36 8.03 8.85 30.37
C LYS A 36 6.87 9.59 29.69
N VAL A 37 5.65 9.09 29.90
CA VAL A 37 4.43 9.75 29.42
C VAL A 37 4.06 10.88 30.38
N THR A 38 4.39 12.10 30.00
CA THR A 38 4.01 13.32 30.71
C THR A 38 3.46 14.35 29.70
N PRO A 39 2.58 15.28 30.13
CA PRO A 39 2.08 16.33 29.23
C PRO A 39 3.20 17.10 28.52
N THR A 40 4.31 17.35 29.23
CA THR A 40 5.48 18.06 28.67
C THR A 40 6.17 17.24 27.58
N ASN A 41 6.46 15.97 27.85
CA ASN A 41 7.13 15.10 26.87
C ASN A 41 6.24 14.86 25.63
N LEU A 42 4.93 14.75 25.79
CA LEU A 42 3.99 14.64 24.69
C LEU A 42 3.98 15.88 23.79
N ARG A 43 4.08 17.09 24.39
CA ARG A 43 4.22 18.35 23.63
C ARG A 43 5.56 18.40 22.88
N ILE A 44 6.66 17.98 23.50
CA ILE A 44 7.97 17.89 22.85
C ILE A 44 7.91 16.95 21.67
N TYR A 45 7.32 15.77 21.81
CA TYR A 45 7.12 14.83 20.70
C TYR A 45 6.28 15.45 19.56
N GLN A 46 5.15 16.10 19.88
CA GLN A 46 4.35 16.78 18.85
C GLN A 46 5.15 17.86 18.11
N ALA A 47 5.99 18.59 18.83
CA ALA A 47 6.85 19.60 18.21
C ALA A 47 7.90 18.97 17.29
N SER A 48 8.50 17.84 17.70
CA SER A 48 9.55 17.18 16.91
C SER A 48 9.10 16.61 15.57
N ILE A 49 7.79 16.32 15.44
CA ILE A 49 7.22 15.79 14.19
C ILE A 49 6.54 16.87 13.31
N LYS A 50 6.57 18.13 13.73
CA LYS A 50 5.83 19.22 13.07
C LYS A 50 6.28 19.48 11.63
N ASP A 51 7.55 19.22 11.33
CA ASP A 51 8.15 19.46 10.02
C ASP A 51 7.89 18.32 9.02
N PHE A 52 7.31 17.20 9.47
CA PHE A 52 6.90 16.13 8.57
C PHE A 52 5.67 16.52 7.75
N LYS A 53 5.50 15.88 6.59
CA LYS A 53 4.28 16.02 5.79
C LYS A 53 3.03 15.69 6.63
N PRO A 54 1.90 16.41 6.47
CA PRO A 54 0.70 16.22 7.31
C PRO A 54 0.19 14.78 7.36
N ALA A 55 0.29 14.03 6.26
CA ALA A 55 -0.07 12.62 6.23
C ALA A 55 0.81 11.75 7.13
N VAL A 56 2.11 12.03 7.18
CA VAL A 56 3.07 11.34 8.05
C VAL A 56 2.81 11.67 9.52
N GLN A 57 2.59 12.95 9.83
CA GLN A 57 2.21 13.38 11.18
C GLN A 57 0.94 12.65 11.65
N LYS A 58 -0.11 12.64 10.80
CA LYS A 58 -1.37 11.97 11.12
C LYS A 58 -1.16 10.48 11.39
N ARG A 59 -0.36 9.78 10.57
CA ARG A 59 -0.06 8.35 10.76
C ARG A 59 0.65 8.11 12.10
N LYS A 60 1.74 8.86 12.38
CA LYS A 60 2.51 8.74 13.63
C LYS A 60 1.65 9.04 14.86
N LEU A 61 0.92 10.14 14.86
CA LEU A 61 0.05 10.52 15.98
C LEU A 61 -1.11 9.54 16.18
N SER A 62 -1.63 8.95 15.11
CA SER A 62 -2.66 7.92 15.21
C SER A 62 -2.13 6.66 15.88
N ALA A 63 -0.94 6.20 15.51
CA ALA A 63 -0.28 5.06 16.16
C ALA A 63 -0.03 5.33 17.65
N VAL A 64 0.53 6.50 17.97
CA VAL A 64 0.80 6.91 19.35
C VAL A 64 -0.48 7.02 20.18
N ASN A 65 -1.54 7.62 19.66
CA ASN A 65 -2.81 7.73 20.39
C ASN A 65 -3.41 6.36 20.72
N GLN A 66 -3.32 5.41 19.79
CA GLN A 66 -3.79 4.04 20.04
C GLN A 66 -2.93 3.33 21.08
N PHE A 67 -1.62 3.55 21.07
CA PHE A 67 -0.71 2.99 22.04
C PHE A 67 -0.89 3.61 23.43
N LEU A 68 -1.09 4.94 23.53
CA LEU A 68 -1.41 5.61 24.79
C LEU A 68 -2.73 5.10 25.37
N TYR A 69 -3.72 4.84 24.53
CA TYR A 69 -4.98 4.26 24.98
C TYR A 69 -4.78 2.84 25.50
N TYR A 70 -3.99 2.02 24.82
CA TYR A 70 -3.61 0.69 25.28
C TYR A 70 -2.91 0.75 26.66
N LEU A 71 -1.89 1.60 26.79
CA LEU A 71 -1.16 1.75 28.06
C LEU A 71 -2.08 2.20 29.20
N TYR A 72 -3.07 3.03 28.91
CA TYR A 72 -4.07 3.46 29.90
C TYR A 72 -5.01 2.31 30.29
N GLN A 73 -5.51 1.54 29.33
CA GLN A 73 -6.36 0.38 29.61
C GLN A 73 -5.66 -0.69 30.44
N GLU A 74 -4.41 -0.97 30.12
CA GLU A 74 -3.57 -1.92 30.85
C GLU A 74 -3.03 -1.35 32.18
N ARG A 75 -3.42 -0.13 32.55
CA ARG A 75 -3.02 0.56 33.79
C ARG A 75 -1.51 0.83 33.92
N PHE A 76 -0.78 0.87 32.80
CA PHE A 76 0.63 1.26 32.79
C PHE A 76 0.83 2.77 32.93
N ILE A 77 -0.19 3.56 32.59
CA ILE A 77 -0.27 4.99 32.86
C ILE A 77 -1.57 5.31 33.60
N SER A 78 -1.52 6.27 34.53
CA SER A 78 -2.66 6.63 35.39
C SER A 78 -3.67 7.54 34.69
N GLU A 79 -3.23 8.29 33.69
CA GLU A 79 -4.06 9.25 32.98
C GLU A 79 -4.04 8.99 31.47
N TYR A 80 -5.21 9.12 30.81
CA TYR A 80 -5.29 9.03 29.37
C TYR A 80 -4.97 10.37 28.72
N HIS A 81 -4.00 10.33 27.83
CA HIS A 81 -3.58 11.47 27.01
C HIS A 81 -3.88 11.22 25.55
N ARG A 82 -4.42 12.22 24.85
CA ARG A 82 -4.68 12.18 23.41
C ARG A 82 -4.01 13.34 22.71
N LEU A 83 -3.20 13.04 21.70
CA LEU A 83 -2.56 14.02 20.84
C LEU A 83 -3.51 14.46 19.71
N VAL A 84 -3.50 15.76 19.40
CA VAL A 84 -4.36 16.32 18.35
C VAL A 84 -3.79 15.96 16.98
N LEU A 85 -4.64 15.37 16.13
CA LEU A 85 -4.27 15.03 14.76
C LEU A 85 -4.35 16.25 13.85
N PRO A 86 -3.40 16.42 12.89
CA PRO A 86 -3.51 17.50 11.92
C PRO A 86 -4.74 17.30 11.02
N LYS A 87 -5.42 18.38 10.70
CA LYS A 87 -6.48 18.37 9.68
C LYS A 87 -5.81 18.29 8.30
N ILE A 88 -6.01 17.18 7.61
CA ILE A 88 -5.61 17.05 6.22
C ILE A 88 -6.77 17.54 5.38
N GLN A 89 -6.58 18.66 4.67
CA GLN A 89 -7.54 19.05 3.65
C GLN A 89 -7.42 18.07 2.48
N PRO A 90 -8.53 17.54 1.97
CA PRO A 90 -8.48 16.77 0.73
C PRO A 90 -7.86 17.64 -0.36
N ALA A 91 -6.98 17.07 -1.16
CA ALA A 91 -6.47 17.76 -2.34
C ALA A 91 -7.70 18.21 -3.17
N LYS A 92 -7.70 19.49 -3.59
CA LYS A 92 -8.72 19.96 -4.52
C LYS A 92 -8.66 19.05 -5.74
N THR A 93 -9.74 18.35 -6.01
CA THR A 93 -9.91 17.67 -7.29
C THR A 93 -9.98 18.78 -8.34
N HIS A 94 -8.87 18.98 -9.04
CA HIS A 94 -8.95 19.75 -10.28
C HIS A 94 -9.74 18.88 -11.25
N ASP A 95 -10.65 19.48 -12.03
CA ASP A 95 -11.21 18.85 -13.21
C ASP A 95 -10.04 18.45 -14.09
N ARG A 96 -9.71 17.14 -14.06
CA ARG A 96 -8.65 16.61 -14.91
C ARG A 96 -9.29 16.39 -16.28
N GLU A 97 -8.77 17.05 -17.29
CA GLU A 97 -9.04 16.65 -18.66
C GLU A 97 -8.74 15.17 -18.80
N LEU A 98 -9.67 14.42 -19.40
CA LEU A 98 -9.45 13.03 -19.70
C LEU A 98 -8.32 12.97 -20.73
N LEU A 99 -7.19 12.42 -20.32
CA LEU A 99 -6.07 12.21 -21.24
C LEU A 99 -6.44 11.13 -22.26
N ASP A 100 -6.10 11.36 -23.50
CA ASP A 100 -6.16 10.30 -24.52
C ASP A 100 -5.02 9.32 -24.29
N LEU A 101 -5.37 8.11 -23.89
CA LEU A 101 -4.41 7.03 -23.58
C LEU A 101 -4.45 5.92 -24.65
N THR A 102 -5.03 6.18 -25.81
CA THR A 102 -5.12 5.20 -26.91
C THR A 102 -3.73 4.75 -27.38
N HIS A 103 -2.73 5.62 -27.31
CA HIS A 103 -1.33 5.31 -27.61
C HIS A 103 -0.70 4.22 -26.73
N PHE A 104 -1.33 3.90 -25.57
CA PHE A 104 -0.86 2.80 -24.72
C PHE A 104 -1.14 1.42 -25.32
N TRP A 105 -2.08 1.34 -26.28
CA TRP A 105 -2.38 0.13 -27.03
C TRP A 105 -1.42 -0.14 -28.19
N GLU A 106 -0.61 0.83 -28.57
CA GLU A 106 0.42 0.64 -29.58
C GLU A 106 1.53 -0.30 -29.10
N GLU A 107 2.27 -0.90 -30.05
CA GLU A 107 3.42 -1.73 -29.75
C GLU A 107 4.43 -1.00 -28.85
N SER A 108 5.08 -1.77 -27.98
CA SER A 108 6.07 -1.28 -27.03
C SER A 108 7.26 -2.23 -26.98
N THR A 109 8.44 -1.67 -26.78
CA THR A 109 9.66 -2.43 -26.50
C THR A 109 9.65 -3.06 -25.10
N ASN A 110 8.70 -2.62 -24.25
CA ASN A 110 8.46 -3.17 -22.93
C ASN A 110 7.04 -3.76 -22.81
N PRO A 111 6.80 -4.98 -23.32
CA PRO A 111 5.46 -5.58 -23.31
C PRO A 111 4.94 -5.85 -21.89
N GLN A 112 5.80 -6.08 -20.92
CA GLN A 112 5.40 -6.29 -19.51
C GLN A 112 4.89 -4.99 -18.88
N GLY A 113 5.58 -3.88 -19.08
CA GLY A 113 5.16 -2.56 -18.63
C GLY A 113 3.85 -2.14 -19.30
N ARG A 114 3.71 -2.41 -20.60
CA ARG A 114 2.50 -2.15 -21.37
C ARG A 114 1.30 -2.92 -20.83
N LEU A 115 1.40 -4.25 -20.69
CA LEU A 115 0.30 -5.04 -20.13
C LEU A 115 -0.06 -4.57 -18.71
N MET A 116 0.92 -4.24 -17.87
CA MET A 116 0.66 -3.72 -16.54
C MET A 116 -0.11 -2.40 -16.58
N ALA A 117 0.27 -1.48 -17.47
CA ALA A 117 -0.44 -0.20 -17.63
C ALA A 117 -1.89 -0.42 -18.13
N LEU A 118 -2.10 -1.29 -19.10
CA LEU A 118 -3.44 -1.61 -19.62
C LEU A 118 -4.33 -2.26 -18.54
N LEU A 119 -3.81 -3.18 -17.73
CA LEU A 119 -4.56 -3.77 -16.63
C LEU A 119 -4.95 -2.75 -15.55
N ILE A 120 -4.09 -1.75 -15.30
CA ILE A 120 -4.41 -0.65 -14.40
C ILE A 120 -5.52 0.23 -14.98
N LEU A 121 -5.40 0.61 -16.25
CA LEU A 121 -6.31 1.55 -16.91
C LEU A 121 -7.69 0.93 -17.14
N GLU A 122 -7.74 -0.27 -17.72
CA GLU A 122 -8.99 -0.89 -18.15
C GLU A 122 -9.73 -1.62 -17.02
N MET A 123 -8.99 -2.12 -16.03
CA MET A 123 -9.57 -2.95 -14.97
C MET A 123 -9.43 -2.36 -13.57
N GLY A 124 -8.71 -1.25 -13.40
CA GLY A 124 -8.49 -0.61 -12.11
C GLY A 124 -7.68 -1.48 -11.13
N LEU A 125 -6.83 -2.38 -11.64
CA LEU A 125 -6.03 -3.24 -10.79
C LEU A 125 -4.87 -2.48 -10.16
N LEU A 126 -4.58 -2.81 -8.90
CA LEU A 126 -3.37 -2.29 -8.25
C LEU A 126 -2.13 -3.04 -8.77
N PRO A 127 -0.97 -2.38 -8.91
CA PRO A 127 0.27 -3.06 -9.30
C PRO A 127 0.60 -4.28 -8.42
N SER A 128 0.32 -4.20 -7.12
CA SER A 128 0.52 -5.31 -6.20
C SER A 128 -0.43 -6.50 -6.43
N GLU A 129 -1.63 -6.25 -6.92
CA GLU A 129 -2.59 -7.30 -7.31
C GLU A 129 -2.13 -7.98 -8.59
N ILE A 130 -1.75 -7.19 -9.60
CA ILE A 130 -1.27 -7.69 -10.89
C ILE A 130 -0.10 -8.65 -10.73
N LEU A 131 0.87 -8.31 -9.87
CA LEU A 131 2.04 -9.14 -9.61
C LEU A 131 1.72 -10.46 -8.89
N GLN A 132 0.57 -10.56 -8.25
CA GLN A 132 0.12 -11.77 -7.55
C GLN A 132 -0.85 -12.62 -8.36
N VAL A 133 -1.25 -12.17 -9.56
CA VAL A 133 -2.12 -12.95 -10.44
C VAL A 133 -1.39 -14.20 -10.89
N LYS A 134 -2.01 -15.34 -10.66
CA LYS A 134 -1.54 -16.62 -11.18
C LYS A 134 -2.23 -16.93 -12.52
N VAL A 135 -1.55 -17.65 -13.38
CA VAL A 135 -2.11 -18.07 -14.67
C VAL A 135 -3.38 -18.91 -14.48
N GLU A 136 -3.44 -19.75 -13.44
CA GLU A 136 -4.65 -20.54 -13.09
C GLU A 136 -5.86 -19.67 -12.71
N ASP A 137 -5.65 -18.40 -12.37
CA ASP A 137 -6.72 -17.46 -12.05
C ASP A 137 -7.29 -16.73 -13.28
N ILE A 138 -6.70 -16.95 -14.45
CA ILE A 138 -7.12 -16.34 -15.72
C ILE A 138 -7.88 -17.40 -16.53
N GLN A 139 -9.11 -17.09 -16.89
CA GLN A 139 -9.96 -17.97 -17.69
C GLN A 139 -10.40 -17.21 -18.94
N LEU A 140 -9.58 -17.30 -20.00
CA LEU A 140 -9.81 -16.56 -21.25
C LEU A 140 -11.15 -16.92 -21.90
N ASP A 141 -11.54 -18.20 -21.90
CA ASP A 141 -12.82 -18.67 -22.50
C ASP A 141 -14.05 -18.03 -21.84
N PHE A 142 -13.93 -17.66 -20.56
CA PHE A 142 -15.00 -17.00 -19.81
C PHE A 142 -14.79 -15.50 -19.68
N HIS A 143 -13.72 -14.97 -20.24
CA HIS A 143 -13.33 -13.56 -20.14
C HIS A 143 -13.28 -13.07 -18.68
N VAL A 144 -12.70 -13.87 -17.78
CA VAL A 144 -12.61 -13.52 -16.37
C VAL A 144 -11.22 -13.73 -15.78
N ILE A 145 -10.91 -12.92 -14.80
CA ILE A 145 -9.70 -13.02 -13.98
C ILE A 145 -10.09 -12.96 -12.49
N ARG A 146 -9.47 -13.78 -11.67
CA ARG A 146 -9.62 -13.75 -10.21
C ARG A 146 -8.45 -13.01 -9.59
N VAL A 147 -8.75 -11.97 -8.82
CA VAL A 147 -7.74 -11.05 -8.26
C VAL A 147 -7.94 -10.90 -6.76
N GLY A 148 -6.86 -10.88 -6.02
CA GLY A 148 -6.87 -10.71 -4.57
C GLY A 148 -6.00 -11.74 -3.87
N LYS A 149 -6.06 -11.76 -2.54
CA LYS A 149 -5.37 -12.75 -1.71
C LYS A 149 -6.16 -14.05 -1.68
N ASP A 150 -5.45 -15.17 -1.44
CA ASP A 150 -6.09 -16.46 -1.27
C ASP A 150 -7.17 -16.39 -0.17
N GLY A 151 -8.35 -16.90 -0.48
CA GLY A 151 -9.54 -16.83 0.39
C GLY A 151 -10.39 -15.55 0.24
N GLN A 152 -9.91 -14.52 -0.46
CA GLN A 152 -10.62 -13.25 -0.67
C GLN A 152 -10.50 -12.75 -2.12
N LYS A 153 -10.44 -13.67 -3.09
CA LYS A 153 -10.37 -13.30 -4.51
C LYS A 153 -11.71 -12.80 -5.01
N ARG A 154 -11.71 -11.67 -5.74
CA ARG A 154 -12.85 -11.20 -6.52
C ARG A 154 -12.70 -11.59 -7.98
N VAL A 155 -13.81 -11.85 -8.66
CA VAL A 155 -13.86 -12.14 -10.09
C VAL A 155 -14.13 -10.83 -10.83
N LEU A 156 -13.31 -10.55 -11.84
CA LEU A 156 -13.47 -9.39 -12.71
C LEU A 156 -13.61 -9.86 -14.15
N LYS A 157 -14.47 -9.18 -14.91
CA LYS A 157 -14.58 -9.39 -16.34
C LYS A 157 -13.39 -8.74 -17.04
N VAL A 158 -12.73 -9.48 -17.93
CA VAL A 158 -11.65 -8.99 -18.76
C VAL A 158 -12.25 -8.38 -20.03
N PRO A 159 -11.93 -7.12 -20.37
CA PRO A 159 -12.30 -6.53 -21.66
C PRO A 159 -11.72 -7.32 -22.83
N GLU A 160 -12.50 -7.46 -23.91
CA GLU A 160 -12.12 -8.27 -25.07
C GLU A 160 -10.73 -7.89 -25.65
N PRO A 161 -10.36 -6.61 -25.80
CA PRO A 161 -9.03 -6.23 -26.31
C PRO A 161 -7.86 -6.69 -25.44
N LEU A 162 -8.07 -6.96 -24.13
CA LEU A 162 -7.03 -7.44 -23.23
C LEU A 162 -6.79 -8.95 -23.30
N LEU A 163 -7.67 -9.73 -23.94
CA LEU A 163 -7.53 -11.18 -23.99
C LEU A 163 -6.28 -11.59 -24.76
N ASP A 164 -6.06 -11.00 -25.94
CA ASP A 164 -4.89 -11.26 -26.77
C ASP A 164 -3.60 -10.85 -26.06
N GLU A 165 -3.62 -9.73 -25.35
CA GLU A 165 -2.48 -9.25 -24.57
C GLU A 165 -2.14 -10.19 -23.42
N LEU A 166 -3.15 -10.71 -22.70
CA LEU A 166 -2.97 -11.66 -21.62
C LEU A 166 -2.43 -13.00 -22.12
N GLN A 167 -2.88 -13.47 -23.26
CA GLN A 167 -2.49 -14.75 -23.83
C GLN A 167 -0.98 -14.84 -24.04
N LEU A 168 -0.30 -13.74 -24.30
CA LEU A 168 1.16 -13.67 -24.48
C LEU A 168 1.96 -13.96 -23.20
N PHE A 169 1.30 -14.02 -22.04
CA PHE A 169 1.96 -14.14 -20.72
C PHE A 169 1.52 -15.36 -19.90
N LEU A 170 0.91 -16.37 -20.55
CA LEU A 170 0.34 -17.51 -19.82
C LEU A 170 1.31 -18.70 -19.63
N ASP A 171 2.58 -18.55 -19.93
CA ASP A 171 3.57 -19.64 -19.91
C ASP A 171 4.15 -19.96 -18.51
N GLY A 172 3.76 -19.18 -17.48
CA GLY A 172 4.33 -19.27 -16.14
C GLY A 172 3.34 -19.75 -15.07
N ILE A 173 3.77 -19.68 -13.82
CA ILE A 173 2.89 -19.83 -12.65
C ILE A 173 2.16 -18.51 -12.37
N TYR A 174 2.86 -17.39 -12.51
CA TYR A 174 2.33 -16.04 -12.36
C TYR A 174 2.20 -15.37 -13.73
N LEU A 175 1.27 -14.43 -13.86
CA LEU A 175 1.13 -13.60 -15.07
C LEU A 175 2.46 -12.93 -15.45
N PHE A 176 3.18 -12.43 -14.44
CA PHE A 176 4.58 -12.02 -14.55
C PHE A 176 5.41 -12.99 -13.72
N ASP A 177 5.97 -14.00 -14.39
CA ASP A 177 6.66 -15.10 -13.72
C ASP A 177 8.18 -14.86 -13.63
N ASN A 178 8.72 -15.09 -12.45
CA ASN A 178 10.15 -15.10 -12.18
C ASN A 178 10.58 -16.49 -11.68
N LYS A 179 10.72 -17.44 -12.60
CA LYS A 179 11.12 -18.83 -12.28
C LYS A 179 10.20 -19.46 -11.22
N GLY A 180 8.90 -19.35 -11.40
CA GLY A 180 7.87 -19.87 -10.50
C GLY A 180 7.57 -18.99 -9.30
N LYS A 181 8.05 -17.74 -9.28
CA LYS A 181 7.78 -16.76 -8.22
C LYS A 181 7.23 -15.47 -8.79
N SER A 182 6.43 -14.77 -8.01
CA SER A 182 6.01 -13.41 -8.37
C SER A 182 7.19 -12.44 -8.29
N TYR A 183 7.21 -11.43 -9.17
CA TYR A 183 8.16 -10.34 -9.07
C TYR A 183 7.89 -9.43 -7.87
N SER A 184 8.90 -8.72 -7.43
CA SER A 184 8.78 -7.72 -6.38
C SER A 184 8.00 -6.49 -6.87
N ARG A 185 7.35 -5.77 -5.94
CA ARG A 185 6.68 -4.50 -6.23
C ARG A 185 7.62 -3.48 -6.89
N GLN A 186 8.90 -3.49 -6.51
CA GLN A 186 9.92 -2.60 -7.05
C GLN A 186 10.21 -2.89 -8.52
N TRP A 187 10.22 -4.18 -8.90
CA TRP A 187 10.34 -4.58 -10.31
C TRP A 187 9.14 -4.07 -11.11
N GLY A 188 7.90 -4.28 -10.63
CA GLY A 188 6.70 -3.81 -11.30
C GLY A 188 6.71 -2.29 -11.53
N PHE A 189 7.13 -1.54 -10.52
CA PHE A 189 7.30 -0.08 -10.64
C PHE A 189 8.26 0.30 -11.76
N ARG A 190 9.41 -0.38 -11.86
CA ARG A 190 10.42 -0.12 -12.91
C ARG A 190 9.89 -0.42 -14.31
N GLN A 191 9.12 -1.52 -14.47
CA GLN A 191 8.51 -1.86 -15.75
C GLN A 191 7.49 -0.81 -16.18
N LEU A 192 6.63 -0.42 -15.26
CA LEU A 192 5.63 0.61 -15.52
C LEU A 192 6.27 1.97 -15.83
N GLU A 193 7.27 2.39 -15.07
CA GLU A 193 8.02 3.63 -15.29
C GLU A 193 8.70 3.65 -16.66
N ALA A 194 9.37 2.55 -17.03
CA ALA A 194 10.04 2.45 -18.32
C ALA A 194 9.03 2.54 -19.49
N PHE A 195 7.88 1.89 -19.37
CA PHE A 195 6.82 2.00 -20.37
C PHE A 195 6.25 3.43 -20.46
N LEU A 196 5.99 4.08 -19.32
CA LEU A 196 5.49 5.46 -19.30
C LEU A 196 6.48 6.45 -19.92
N ILE A 197 7.78 6.25 -19.69
CA ILE A 197 8.83 7.07 -20.34
C ILE A 197 8.86 6.83 -21.86
N GLU A 198 8.67 5.60 -22.33
CA GLU A 198 8.60 5.26 -23.75
C GLU A 198 7.42 5.94 -24.45
N LYS A 199 6.30 6.06 -23.73
CA LYS A 199 5.05 6.62 -24.31
C LYS A 199 4.88 8.14 -24.11
N GLY A 200 5.78 8.82 -23.43
CA GLY A 200 5.82 10.28 -23.23
C GLY A 200 5.15 10.71 -21.97
#